data_33b736237f3c40cacfa04f84cdee9865
#
_entry.id   33b736237f3c40cacfa04f84cdee9865
#
_cell.length_a   1.000
_cell.length_b   1.000
_cell.length_c   1.000
_cell.angle_alpha   90.00
_cell.angle_beta   90.00
_cell.angle_gamma   90.00
#
_symmetry.space_group_name_H-M   'P 1'
#
loop_
_entity.id
_entity.type
_entity.pdbx_description
1 polymer ?
#
loop_
_entity_poly.entity_id
_entity_poly.type
_entity_poly.pdbx_seq_one_letter_code
_entity_poly.pdbx_strand_id
1 'polypeptide(L)'
;MSRSALDSLHEPYFVQKLWVGDELVGRNRFEVFRQICQGRSVLHVGCVDWPITRVDDNLHVHLDPHCARLDGLDVHDEAFASLQPRLQGRLFSDWSQVQDEYDVVLVPEVLEHVPNVAEFLIEIDRVRASHVVLTVPDAYQCFKRHFDYDRDSQTFVEVVHPDHNNWYTPYTLNNTIRKYTSWVLQGIWFFNGISLLAIAQKSH
;
A
#
# COMPACT_ATOMS: atom_id res chain seq x y z
N MET A 1 8.03 7.82 31.72
CA MET A 1 7.87 6.76 30.71
C MET A 1 8.62 5.54 31.21
N SER A 2 7.95 4.41 31.42
CA SER A 2 8.64 3.17 31.76
C SER A 2 9.51 2.77 30.59
N ARG A 3 10.77 2.46 30.81
CA ARG A 3 11.63 1.87 29.78
C ARG A 3 10.92 0.61 29.27
N SER A 4 10.75 0.51 27.96
CA SER A 4 10.17 -0.68 27.35
C SER A 4 11.09 -1.87 27.64
N ALA A 5 10.52 -3.08 27.75
CA ALA A 5 11.31 -4.30 27.93
C ALA A 5 12.36 -4.48 26.79
N LEU A 6 12.13 -3.84 25.64
CA LEU A 6 13.06 -3.81 24.51
C LEU A 6 14.31 -2.95 24.77
N ASP A 7 14.25 -1.97 25.69
CA ASP A 7 15.41 -1.14 26.04
C ASP A 7 16.47 -1.94 26.84
N SER A 8 16.11 -3.13 27.34
CA SER A 8 17.04 -4.04 28.01
C SER A 8 17.78 -4.99 27.08
N LEU A 9 17.42 -5.04 25.78
CA LEU A 9 18.16 -5.79 24.78
C LEU A 9 19.41 -5.00 24.38
N HIS A 10 20.55 -5.39 24.95
CA HIS A 10 21.81 -4.68 24.84
C HIS A 10 22.53 -4.83 23.50
N GLU A 11 22.00 -5.64 22.60
CA GLU A 11 22.56 -5.85 21.27
C GLU A 11 22.10 -4.74 20.31
N PRO A 12 22.93 -3.75 19.97
CA PRO A 12 22.53 -2.57 19.22
C PRO A 12 22.05 -2.86 17.80
N TYR A 13 22.40 -4.03 17.26
CA TYR A 13 21.90 -4.43 15.93
C TYR A 13 20.44 -4.86 15.89
N PHE A 14 19.91 -5.37 17.01
CA PHE A 14 18.57 -5.94 17.07
C PHE A 14 17.50 -4.93 17.47
N VAL A 15 17.92 -3.78 18.02
CA VAL A 15 17.00 -2.71 18.40
C VAL A 15 16.98 -1.66 17.29
N GLN A 16 15.94 -1.69 16.48
CA GLN A 16 15.74 -0.72 15.39
C GLN A 16 14.79 0.38 15.85
N LYS A 17 15.14 1.63 15.53
CA LYS A 17 14.33 2.81 15.84
C LYS A 17 14.00 3.52 14.53
N LEU A 18 12.70 3.75 14.31
CA LEU A 18 12.18 4.44 13.15
C LEU A 18 11.15 5.46 13.62
N TRP A 19 11.20 6.66 13.06
CA TRP A 19 10.12 7.61 13.25
C TRP A 19 8.92 7.20 12.39
N VAL A 20 7.72 7.21 12.99
CA VAL A 20 6.45 6.90 12.34
C VAL A 20 5.44 7.96 12.77
N GLY A 21 4.82 8.66 11.81
CA GLY A 21 3.78 9.63 12.09
C GLY A 21 2.49 8.96 12.56
N ASP A 22 1.70 9.62 13.39
CA ASP A 22 0.42 9.14 13.92
C ASP A 22 -0.78 10.02 13.54
N GLU A 23 -0.55 11.12 12.84
CA GLU A 23 -1.57 12.08 12.43
C GLU A 23 -2.61 11.52 11.45
N LEU A 24 -2.36 10.34 10.87
CA LEU A 24 -3.28 9.69 9.93
C LEU A 24 -4.09 8.54 10.55
N VAL A 25 -3.90 8.21 11.81
CA VAL A 25 -4.54 7.05 12.49
C VAL A 25 -6.08 7.10 12.40
N GLY A 26 -6.68 8.27 12.61
CA GLY A 26 -8.14 8.44 12.58
C GLY A 26 -8.67 9.02 11.26
N ARG A 27 -7.84 9.16 10.23
CA ARG A 27 -8.26 9.78 8.98
C ARG A 27 -8.98 8.79 8.07
N ASN A 28 -9.98 9.29 7.37
CA ASN A 28 -10.67 8.52 6.34
C ASN A 28 -9.72 8.23 5.17
N ARG A 29 -9.64 6.95 4.76
CA ARG A 29 -8.74 6.47 3.69
C ARG A 29 -8.95 7.23 2.38
N PHE A 30 -10.20 7.38 1.94
CA PHE A 30 -10.54 8.07 0.71
C PHE A 30 -10.09 9.53 0.75
N GLU A 31 -10.36 10.25 1.86
CA GLU A 31 -10.00 11.66 1.99
C GLU A 31 -8.47 11.89 1.92
N VAL A 32 -7.70 11.00 2.49
CA VAL A 32 -6.23 11.08 2.42
C VAL A 32 -5.76 10.85 0.98
N PHE A 33 -6.23 9.80 0.31
CA PHE A 33 -5.85 9.54 -1.08
C PHE A 33 -6.34 10.65 -2.02
N ARG A 34 -7.55 11.16 -1.83
CA ARG A 34 -8.06 12.30 -2.57
C ARG A 34 -7.14 13.53 -2.45
N GLN A 35 -6.69 13.86 -1.24
CA GLN A 35 -5.74 14.96 -1.02
C GLN A 35 -4.40 14.75 -1.72
N ILE A 36 -3.90 13.51 -1.71
CA ILE A 36 -2.64 13.15 -2.37
C ILE A 36 -2.79 13.23 -3.90
N CYS A 37 -3.91 12.78 -4.45
CA CYS A 37 -4.10 12.62 -5.90
C CYS A 37 -4.71 13.85 -6.58
N GLN A 38 -5.29 14.78 -5.82
CA GLN A 38 -6.05 15.90 -6.37
C GLN A 38 -5.25 16.74 -7.37
N GLY A 39 -5.77 16.84 -8.59
CA GLY A 39 -5.19 17.63 -9.68
C GLY A 39 -3.89 17.05 -10.24
N ARG A 40 -3.54 15.81 -9.91
CA ARG A 40 -2.33 15.12 -10.36
C ARG A 40 -2.63 14.06 -11.40
N SER A 41 -1.61 13.71 -12.19
CA SER A 41 -1.60 12.50 -12.99
C SER A 41 -1.20 11.31 -12.12
N VAL A 42 -2.05 10.28 -12.06
CA VAL A 42 -1.90 9.15 -11.13
C VAL A 42 -2.00 7.82 -11.86
N LEU A 43 -1.09 6.90 -11.57
CA LEU A 43 -1.25 5.49 -11.87
C LEU A 43 -1.69 4.77 -10.59
N HIS A 44 -2.89 4.19 -10.58
CA HIS A 44 -3.41 3.41 -9.48
C HIS A 44 -3.19 1.91 -9.75
N VAL A 45 -2.31 1.28 -9.01
CA VAL A 45 -1.99 -0.14 -9.08
C VAL A 45 -2.88 -0.91 -8.11
N GLY A 46 -3.51 -2.01 -8.55
CA GLY A 46 -4.53 -2.72 -7.81
C GLY A 46 -5.89 -2.00 -7.86
N CYS A 47 -6.26 -1.49 -9.05
CA CYS A 47 -7.41 -0.59 -9.21
C CYS A 47 -8.78 -1.29 -9.19
N VAL A 48 -8.81 -2.62 -9.32
CA VAL A 48 -10.07 -3.39 -9.42
C VAL A 48 -10.69 -3.70 -8.06
N ASP A 49 -9.86 -3.82 -7.00
CA ASP A 49 -10.30 -4.18 -5.66
C ASP A 49 -10.91 -5.60 -5.59
N TRP A 50 -10.31 -6.55 -6.33
CA TRP A 50 -10.74 -7.95 -6.39
C TRP A 50 -10.65 -8.63 -5.01
N PRO A 51 -11.61 -9.49 -4.60
CA PRO A 51 -12.82 -9.95 -5.32
C PRO A 51 -14.06 -9.07 -5.10
N ILE A 52 -13.93 -7.92 -4.46
CA ILE A 52 -15.03 -7.01 -4.11
C ILE A 52 -15.27 -6.07 -5.31
N THR A 53 -15.99 -6.54 -6.32
CA THR A 53 -16.20 -5.81 -7.58
C THR A 53 -17.44 -4.90 -7.57
N ARG A 54 -17.74 -4.27 -6.43
CA ARG A 54 -18.84 -3.28 -6.37
C ARG A 54 -18.34 -1.95 -6.91
N VAL A 55 -18.70 -1.64 -8.15
CA VAL A 55 -18.25 -0.42 -8.85
C VAL A 55 -18.50 0.86 -8.05
N ASP A 56 -19.64 0.94 -7.34
CA ASP A 56 -20.00 2.10 -6.54
C ASP A 56 -19.15 2.27 -5.25
N ASP A 57 -18.47 1.23 -4.81
CA ASP A 57 -17.58 1.27 -3.63
C ASP A 57 -16.09 1.28 -4.01
N ASN A 58 -15.78 1.20 -5.32
CA ASN A 58 -14.41 1.07 -5.81
C ASN A 58 -13.62 2.37 -5.66
N LEU A 59 -12.44 2.28 -5.03
CA LEU A 59 -11.57 3.43 -4.77
C LEU A 59 -11.15 4.17 -6.05
N HIS A 60 -10.85 3.45 -7.12
CA HIS A 60 -10.41 4.02 -8.40
C HIS A 60 -11.52 4.90 -9.00
N VAL A 61 -12.76 4.41 -9.01
CA VAL A 61 -13.93 5.15 -9.48
C VAL A 61 -14.16 6.42 -8.67
N HIS A 62 -13.99 6.35 -7.35
CA HIS A 62 -14.15 7.52 -6.49
C HIS A 62 -13.03 8.56 -6.66
N LEU A 63 -11.80 8.14 -6.96
CA LEU A 63 -10.68 9.04 -7.15
C LEU A 63 -10.69 9.74 -8.52
N ASP A 64 -11.23 9.09 -9.56
CA ASP A 64 -11.18 9.57 -10.95
C ASP A 64 -11.62 11.04 -11.13
N PRO A 65 -12.73 11.51 -10.53
CA PRO A 65 -13.16 12.90 -10.68
C PRO A 65 -12.24 13.94 -10.03
N HIS A 66 -11.30 13.51 -9.19
CA HIS A 66 -10.41 14.40 -8.43
C HIS A 66 -9.00 14.51 -9.04
N CYS A 67 -8.63 13.58 -9.91
CA CYS A 67 -7.33 13.57 -10.56
C CYS A 67 -7.33 14.40 -11.85
N ALA A 68 -6.17 14.93 -12.25
CA ALA A 68 -6.01 15.47 -13.61
C ALA A 68 -6.06 14.36 -14.68
N ARG A 69 -5.54 13.18 -14.30
CA ARG A 69 -5.63 11.93 -15.05
C ARG A 69 -5.47 10.78 -14.04
N LEU A 70 -6.30 9.76 -14.15
CA LEU A 70 -6.18 8.55 -13.35
C LEU A 70 -6.21 7.34 -14.27
N ASP A 71 -5.05 6.71 -14.49
CA ASP A 71 -4.96 5.42 -15.16
C ASP A 71 -4.88 4.29 -14.10
N GLY A 72 -5.43 3.13 -14.42
CA GLY A 72 -5.43 1.95 -13.53
C GLY A 72 -4.57 0.82 -14.09
N LEU A 73 -3.94 0.06 -13.21
CA LEU A 73 -3.25 -1.19 -13.53
C LEU A 73 -3.74 -2.28 -12.59
N ASP A 74 -4.19 -3.41 -13.13
CA ASP A 74 -4.60 -4.58 -12.37
C ASP A 74 -4.42 -5.86 -13.18
N VAL A 75 -4.16 -6.97 -12.51
CA VAL A 75 -4.06 -8.30 -13.15
C VAL A 75 -5.42 -8.93 -13.44
N HIS A 76 -6.48 -8.43 -12.80
CA HIS A 76 -7.87 -8.88 -12.93
C HIS A 76 -8.62 -8.12 -14.03
N ASP A 77 -8.17 -8.25 -15.28
CA ASP A 77 -8.72 -7.52 -16.44
C ASP A 77 -10.16 -7.90 -16.79
N GLU A 78 -10.64 -9.04 -16.33
CA GLU A 78 -12.04 -9.47 -16.47
C GLU A 78 -13.05 -8.47 -15.87
N ALA A 79 -12.63 -7.67 -14.89
CA ALA A 79 -13.46 -6.66 -14.25
C ALA A 79 -13.45 -5.30 -15.00
N PHE A 80 -12.54 -5.08 -15.93
CA PHE A 80 -12.38 -3.79 -16.62
C PHE A 80 -13.64 -3.34 -17.36
N ALA A 81 -14.36 -4.28 -17.98
CA ALA A 81 -15.59 -3.98 -18.71
C ALA A 81 -16.68 -3.33 -17.80
N SER A 82 -16.68 -3.63 -16.51
CA SER A 82 -17.61 -3.05 -15.56
C SER A 82 -17.17 -1.68 -15.03
N LEU A 83 -15.86 -1.44 -14.95
CA LEU A 83 -15.29 -0.19 -14.43
C LEU A 83 -15.18 0.89 -15.52
N GLN A 84 -14.74 0.53 -16.74
CA GLN A 84 -14.42 1.45 -17.81
C GLN A 84 -15.52 2.48 -18.13
N PRO A 85 -16.82 2.14 -18.11
CA PRO A 85 -17.88 3.14 -18.37
C PRO A 85 -17.97 4.26 -17.35
N ARG A 86 -17.33 4.11 -16.18
CA ARG A 86 -17.34 5.07 -15.07
C ARG A 86 -16.06 5.92 -15.02
N LEU A 87 -15.07 5.65 -15.88
CA LEU A 87 -13.74 6.20 -15.83
C LEU A 87 -13.43 7.06 -17.04
N GLN A 88 -12.62 8.10 -16.82
CA GLN A 88 -12.05 8.93 -17.89
C GLN A 88 -10.68 8.40 -18.34
N GLY A 89 -9.94 7.76 -17.44
CA GLY A 89 -8.62 7.20 -17.71
C GLY A 89 -8.66 5.81 -18.34
N ARG A 90 -7.48 5.23 -18.51
CA ARG A 90 -7.27 3.90 -19.13
C ARG A 90 -7.06 2.85 -18.05
N LEU A 91 -7.40 1.62 -18.37
CA LEU A 91 -7.09 0.45 -17.58
C LEU A 91 -6.07 -0.42 -18.30
N PHE A 92 -5.04 -0.85 -17.60
CA PHE A 92 -3.95 -1.69 -18.08
C PHE A 92 -3.94 -3.02 -17.34
N SER A 93 -3.69 -4.12 -18.03
CA SER A 93 -3.53 -5.46 -17.42
C SER A 93 -2.07 -5.89 -17.32
N ASP A 94 -1.14 -5.11 -17.90
CA ASP A 94 0.28 -5.44 -17.91
C ASP A 94 1.15 -4.17 -17.83
N TRP A 95 2.27 -4.26 -17.11
CA TRP A 95 3.22 -3.15 -16.95
C TRP A 95 3.77 -2.61 -18.26
N SER A 96 3.91 -3.44 -19.29
CA SER A 96 4.41 -3.01 -20.61
C SER A 96 3.50 -2.01 -21.32
N GLN A 97 2.23 -1.94 -20.93
CA GLN A 97 1.25 -0.99 -21.46
C GLN A 97 1.39 0.40 -20.82
N VAL A 98 2.08 0.51 -19.68
CA VAL A 98 2.28 1.75 -18.92
C VAL A 98 3.46 2.53 -19.51
N GLN A 99 3.18 3.45 -20.44
CA GLN A 99 4.21 4.20 -21.18
C GLN A 99 4.28 5.69 -20.79
N ASP A 100 3.31 6.17 -20.05
CA ASP A 100 3.20 7.58 -19.69
C ASP A 100 4.02 7.94 -18.44
N GLU A 101 4.09 9.24 -18.17
CA GLU A 101 4.66 9.80 -16.96
C GLU A 101 3.54 10.23 -16.01
N TYR A 102 3.77 10.03 -14.71
CA TYR A 102 2.82 10.31 -13.64
C TYR A 102 3.45 11.17 -12.54
N ASP A 103 2.63 11.96 -11.86
CA ASP A 103 3.05 12.63 -10.62
C ASP A 103 3.15 11.63 -9.47
N VAL A 104 2.22 10.65 -9.45
CA VAL A 104 2.10 9.67 -8.37
C VAL A 104 1.80 8.27 -8.92
N VAL A 105 2.52 7.27 -8.41
CA VAL A 105 2.08 5.88 -8.45
C VAL A 105 1.45 5.56 -7.09
N LEU A 106 0.16 5.27 -7.09
CA LEU A 106 -0.63 4.90 -5.89
C LEU A 106 -0.79 3.38 -5.82
N VAL A 107 -0.35 2.77 -4.73
CA VAL A 107 -0.31 1.31 -4.52
C VAL A 107 -1.00 0.98 -3.18
N PRO A 108 -2.33 1.02 -3.10
CA PRO A 108 -3.05 0.83 -1.84
C PRO A 108 -3.38 -0.65 -1.58
N GLU A 109 -2.83 -1.23 -0.52
CA GLU A 109 -3.09 -2.62 -0.09
C GLU A 109 -2.86 -3.64 -1.25
N VAL A 110 -1.67 -3.62 -1.84
CA VAL A 110 -1.28 -4.55 -2.93
C VAL A 110 -0.04 -5.35 -2.57
N LEU A 111 0.93 -4.71 -1.88
CA LEU A 111 2.25 -5.29 -1.65
C LEU A 111 2.20 -6.58 -0.82
N GLU A 112 1.20 -6.74 0.02
CA GLU A 112 0.94 -7.94 0.83
C GLU A 112 0.47 -9.15 0.01
N HIS A 113 -0.09 -8.91 -1.18
CA HIS A 113 -0.61 -9.97 -2.06
C HIS A 113 0.43 -10.49 -3.04
N VAL A 114 1.47 -9.69 -3.34
CA VAL A 114 2.40 -10.06 -4.42
C VAL A 114 3.33 -11.21 -4.01
N PRO A 115 3.55 -12.20 -4.88
CA PRO A 115 4.38 -13.35 -4.55
C PRO A 115 5.88 -13.00 -4.51
N ASN A 116 6.32 -12.00 -5.28
CA ASN A 116 7.70 -11.51 -5.30
C ASN A 116 7.75 -10.00 -5.18
N VAL A 117 7.92 -9.55 -3.96
CA VAL A 117 7.95 -8.12 -3.61
C VAL A 117 9.08 -7.37 -4.34
N ALA A 118 10.25 -8.01 -4.51
CA ALA A 118 11.38 -7.36 -5.18
C ALA A 118 11.08 -7.08 -6.67
N GLU A 119 10.54 -8.06 -7.38
CA GLU A 119 10.15 -7.89 -8.79
C GLU A 119 9.05 -6.84 -8.94
N PHE A 120 8.05 -6.88 -8.07
CA PHE A 120 6.96 -5.90 -8.09
C PHE A 120 7.46 -4.46 -7.90
N LEU A 121 8.37 -4.24 -6.93
CA LEU A 121 8.94 -2.93 -6.71
C LEU A 121 9.84 -2.47 -7.87
N ILE A 122 10.54 -3.39 -8.56
CA ILE A 122 11.29 -3.10 -9.77
C ILE A 122 10.35 -2.66 -10.92
N GLU A 123 9.19 -3.30 -11.08
CA GLU A 123 8.22 -2.85 -12.09
C GLU A 123 7.69 -1.44 -11.79
N ILE A 124 7.36 -1.14 -10.53
CA ILE A 124 7.00 0.24 -10.13
C ILE A 124 8.15 1.21 -10.40
N ASP A 125 9.40 0.77 -10.17
CA ASP A 125 10.58 1.64 -10.39
C ASP A 125 10.79 1.99 -11.87
N ARG A 126 10.36 1.15 -12.81
CA ARG A 126 10.38 1.41 -14.25
C ARG A 126 9.36 2.45 -14.69
N VAL A 127 8.25 2.60 -13.96
CA VAL A 127 7.25 3.64 -14.27
C VAL A 127 7.88 5.02 -14.06
N ARG A 128 7.79 5.90 -15.04
CA ARG A 128 8.23 7.29 -14.87
C ARG A 128 7.25 8.03 -13.96
N ALA A 129 7.68 8.32 -12.75
CA ALA A 129 6.84 9.02 -11.78
C ALA A 129 7.69 9.80 -10.76
N SER A 130 7.13 10.89 -10.21
CA SER A 130 7.82 11.66 -9.18
C SER A 130 7.74 11.00 -7.81
N HIS A 131 6.58 10.45 -7.46
CA HIS A 131 6.33 9.87 -6.14
C HIS A 131 5.68 8.50 -6.22
N VAL A 132 5.93 7.71 -5.20
CA VAL A 132 5.19 6.47 -4.92
C VAL A 132 4.53 6.61 -3.56
N VAL A 133 3.25 6.30 -3.50
CA VAL A 133 2.46 6.23 -2.28
C VAL A 133 1.92 4.81 -2.16
N LEU A 134 2.27 4.12 -1.09
CA LEU A 134 1.81 2.76 -0.88
C LEU A 134 1.25 2.57 0.53
N THR A 135 0.26 1.70 0.65
CA THR A 135 -0.24 1.23 1.94
C THR A 135 -0.21 -0.27 2.02
N VAL A 136 -0.04 -0.77 3.25
CA VAL A 136 -0.06 -2.20 3.58
C VAL A 136 -0.70 -2.39 4.95
N PRO A 137 -1.32 -3.53 5.25
CA PRO A 137 -1.74 -3.86 6.61
C PRO A 137 -0.57 -3.83 7.59
N ASP A 138 -0.80 -3.25 8.76
CA ASP A 138 0.21 -3.15 9.82
C ASP A 138 0.02 -4.24 10.87
N ALA A 139 0.94 -5.19 10.90
CA ALA A 139 0.92 -6.28 11.87
C ALA A 139 0.85 -5.78 13.33
N TYR A 140 1.47 -4.63 13.65
CA TYR A 140 1.46 -4.07 15.00
C TYR A 140 0.07 -3.53 15.39
N GLN A 141 -0.60 -2.78 14.53
CA GLN A 141 -1.95 -2.25 14.79
C GLN A 141 -3.00 -3.37 14.81
N CYS A 142 -2.81 -4.39 14.00
CA CYS A 142 -3.73 -5.52 13.86
C CYS A 142 -3.59 -6.57 14.98
N PHE A 143 -2.47 -6.62 15.68
CA PHE A 143 -2.05 -7.71 16.55
C PHE A 143 -3.17 -8.31 17.44
N LYS A 144 -3.92 -7.51 18.19
CA LYS A 144 -4.97 -8.01 19.08
C LYS A 144 -6.34 -8.20 18.42
N ARG A 145 -6.49 -7.85 17.17
CA ARG A 145 -7.76 -7.89 16.44
C ARG A 145 -7.81 -9.00 15.42
N HIS A 146 -6.65 -9.40 14.92
CA HIS A 146 -6.52 -10.27 13.75
C HIS A 146 -5.81 -11.58 14.05
N PHE A 147 -5.17 -11.73 15.21
CA PHE A 147 -4.43 -12.94 15.59
C PHE A 147 -4.94 -13.50 16.91
N ASP A 148 -5.12 -14.81 16.97
CA ASP A 148 -5.38 -15.55 18.20
C ASP A 148 -4.76 -16.95 18.11
N TYR A 149 -4.45 -17.53 19.27
CA TYR A 149 -3.98 -18.91 19.36
C TYR A 149 -4.68 -19.64 20.49
N ASP A 150 -5.57 -20.56 20.11
CA ASP A 150 -6.22 -21.48 21.03
C ASP A 150 -5.25 -22.63 21.36
N ARG A 151 -4.79 -22.67 22.62
CA ARG A 151 -3.83 -23.67 23.09
C ARG A 151 -4.45 -25.05 23.24
N ASP A 152 -5.73 -25.14 23.55
CA ASP A 152 -6.41 -26.40 23.81
C ASP A 152 -6.65 -27.17 22.51
N SER A 153 -7.07 -26.49 21.47
CA SER A 153 -7.25 -27.07 20.14
C SER A 153 -5.99 -27.01 19.26
N GLN A 154 -4.93 -26.33 19.72
CA GLN A 154 -3.71 -26.05 18.93
C GLN A 154 -4.00 -25.35 17.60
N THR A 155 -4.99 -24.46 17.58
CA THR A 155 -5.44 -23.78 16.37
C THR A 155 -5.01 -22.31 16.40
N PHE A 156 -4.29 -21.88 15.37
CA PHE A 156 -4.00 -20.48 15.10
C PHE A 156 -5.13 -19.88 14.24
N VAL A 157 -5.67 -18.75 14.69
CA VAL A 157 -6.71 -18.03 13.96
C VAL A 157 -6.12 -16.70 13.49
N GLU A 158 -6.29 -16.41 12.22
CA GLU A 158 -5.91 -15.16 11.61
C GLU A 158 -7.06 -14.60 10.79
N VAL A 159 -7.42 -13.35 11.06
CA VAL A 159 -8.45 -12.63 10.29
C VAL A 159 -7.74 -11.82 9.22
N VAL A 160 -7.65 -12.39 8.02
CA VAL A 160 -6.85 -11.86 6.92
C VAL A 160 -7.50 -12.25 5.59
N HIS A 161 -7.24 -11.47 4.54
CA HIS A 161 -7.62 -11.86 3.18
C HIS A 161 -6.84 -13.12 2.76
N PRO A 162 -7.48 -14.12 2.12
CA PRO A 162 -6.83 -15.42 1.81
C PRO A 162 -5.60 -15.33 0.92
N ASP A 163 -5.45 -14.24 0.15
CA ASP A 163 -4.32 -14.03 -0.76
C ASP A 163 -3.17 -13.24 -0.13
N HIS A 164 -3.25 -12.87 1.16
CA HIS A 164 -2.12 -12.21 1.81
C HIS A 164 -0.95 -13.17 2.00
N ASN A 165 0.21 -12.78 1.51
CA ASN A 165 1.45 -13.52 1.62
C ASN A 165 2.42 -12.90 2.63
N ASN A 166 2.22 -11.62 2.96
CA ASN A 166 3.17 -10.85 3.75
C ASN A 166 2.47 -9.98 4.79
N TRP A 167 3.11 -9.87 5.96
CA TRP A 167 2.77 -8.88 6.97
C TRP A 167 3.90 -7.88 7.14
N TYR A 168 3.55 -6.59 7.33
CA TYR A 168 4.52 -5.53 7.50
C TYR A 168 4.40 -4.88 8.88
N THR A 169 5.55 -4.52 9.44
CA THR A 169 5.69 -3.53 10.51
C THR A 169 6.29 -2.27 9.89
N PRO A 170 6.28 -1.11 10.57
CA PRO A 170 6.95 0.08 10.05
C PRO A 170 8.40 -0.18 9.65
N TYR A 171 9.14 -0.97 10.45
CA TYR A 171 10.53 -1.29 10.15
C TYR A 171 10.69 -2.19 8.93
N THR A 172 9.91 -3.27 8.83
CA THR A 172 10.03 -4.19 7.68
C THR A 172 9.61 -3.53 6.39
N LEU A 173 8.58 -2.66 6.40
CA LEU A 173 8.19 -1.87 5.23
C LEU A 173 9.30 -0.90 4.80
N ASN A 174 9.87 -0.13 5.74
CA ASN A 174 11.01 0.74 5.46
C ASN A 174 12.18 -0.03 4.85
N ASN A 175 12.52 -1.19 5.45
CA ASN A 175 13.64 -2.00 4.99
C ASN A 175 13.40 -2.60 3.60
N THR A 176 12.16 -3.03 3.31
CA THR A 176 11.75 -3.54 1.99
C THR A 176 11.92 -2.47 0.92
N ILE A 177 11.40 -1.26 1.13
CA ILE A 177 11.54 -0.15 0.19
C ILE A 177 13.03 0.14 -0.04
N ARG A 178 13.81 0.35 1.02
CA ARG A 178 15.23 0.72 0.91
C ARG A 178 16.12 -0.36 0.29
N LYS A 179 15.74 -1.62 0.43
CA LYS A 179 16.53 -2.74 -0.08
C LYS A 179 16.32 -2.98 -1.57
N TYR A 180 15.09 -2.77 -2.06
CA TYR A 180 14.70 -3.15 -3.40
C TYR A 180 14.49 -1.97 -4.34
N THR A 181 14.61 -0.73 -3.85
CA THR A 181 14.48 0.47 -4.66
C THR A 181 15.57 1.48 -4.36
N SER A 182 15.73 2.45 -5.26
CA SER A 182 16.58 3.63 -5.08
C SER A 182 15.81 4.84 -4.52
N TRP A 183 14.54 4.66 -4.13
CA TRP A 183 13.66 5.76 -3.72
C TRP A 183 14.09 6.39 -2.40
N VAL A 184 13.84 7.69 -2.30
CA VAL A 184 14.02 8.43 -1.05
C VAL A 184 12.72 8.41 -0.26
N LEU A 185 12.68 7.59 0.80
CA LEU A 185 11.52 7.52 1.67
C LEU A 185 11.34 8.84 2.42
N GLN A 186 10.21 9.52 2.22
CA GLN A 186 9.86 10.79 2.85
C GLN A 186 9.24 10.58 4.24
N GLY A 187 8.53 9.48 4.45
CA GLY A 187 7.96 9.12 5.74
C GLY A 187 7.12 7.85 5.69
N ILE A 188 6.82 7.35 6.89
CA ILE A 188 5.85 6.28 7.14
C ILE A 188 4.90 6.78 8.22
N TRP A 189 3.63 6.48 8.06
CA TRP A 189 2.55 6.83 8.99
C TRP A 189 1.71 5.62 9.36
N PHE A 190 1.29 5.57 10.63
CA PHE A 190 0.15 4.76 11.00
C PHE A 190 -1.10 5.33 10.34
N PHE A 191 -1.86 4.49 9.66
CA PHE A 191 -2.93 4.92 8.79
C PHE A 191 -4.23 4.19 9.09
N ASN A 192 -5.35 4.91 9.13
CA ASN A 192 -6.74 4.43 9.32
C ASN A 192 -6.95 3.42 10.47
N GLY A 193 -5.99 3.23 11.35
CA GLY A 193 -6.06 2.32 12.50
C GLY A 193 -5.74 0.86 12.21
N ILE A 194 -5.40 0.50 10.97
CA ILE A 194 -5.06 -0.89 10.57
C ILE A 194 -3.90 -0.98 9.58
N SER A 195 -3.54 0.10 8.91
CA SER A 195 -2.54 0.08 7.84
C SER A 195 -1.35 0.99 8.15
N LEU A 196 -0.27 0.82 7.40
CA LEU A 196 0.81 1.78 7.22
C LEU A 196 0.61 2.51 5.90
N LEU A 197 0.97 3.79 5.87
CA LEU A 197 1.11 4.57 4.63
C LEU A 197 2.56 5.02 4.51
N ALA A 198 3.18 4.77 3.35
CA ALA A 198 4.52 5.23 3.03
C ALA A 198 4.49 6.14 1.81
N ILE A 199 5.26 7.23 1.87
CA ILE A 199 5.49 8.13 0.74
C ILE A 199 6.97 8.12 0.43
N ALA A 200 7.29 7.87 -0.83
CA ALA A 200 8.65 7.90 -1.33
C ALA A 200 8.76 8.75 -2.60
N GLN A 201 9.88 9.44 -2.75
CA GLN A 201 10.25 10.16 -3.96
C GLN A 201 11.15 9.27 -4.80
N LYS A 202 10.88 9.16 -6.09
CA LYS A 202 11.75 8.46 -7.01
C LYS A 202 12.93 9.34 -7.39
N SER A 203 14.12 8.71 -7.41
CA SER A 203 15.32 9.36 -7.96
C SER A 203 15.28 9.21 -9.48
N HIS A 204 15.27 10.31 -10.19
CA HIS A 204 15.38 10.33 -11.67
C HIS A 204 16.80 10.07 -12.11
#